data_ac820c97e45c08a9b4cf483d785731db
#
_entry.id   ac820c97e45c08a9b4cf483d785731db
#
_cell.length_a   1.000
_cell.length_b   1.000
_cell.length_c   1.000
_cell.angle_alpha   90.00
_cell.angle_beta   90.00
_cell.angle_gamma   90.00
#
_symmetry.space_group_name_H-M   'P 1'
#
loop_
_entity.id
_entity.type
_entity.pdbx_description
1 polymer ?
#
loop_
_entity_poly.entity_id
_entity_poly.type
_entity_poly.pdbx_seq_one_letter_code
_entity_poly.pdbx_strand_id
1 'polypeptide(L)'
;MGQIVITGASGQYGRGVTDRLIAAGLGXQLVLISRXPSKLADREAQGCTIRYGDFDRPETLGDAVAGADTMLLISGTRVGARVAQHKAAIDAAAAQGVRHILYTSFIGIDDPANPAEVRHDHIETERLIRESGMDWT
;
A
#
# COMPACT_ATOMS: atom_id res chain seq x y z
N MET A 1 11.83 0.20 -16.18
CA MET A 1 10.97 0.70 -15.10
C MET A 1 10.87 -0.35 -14.00
N GLY A 2 10.91 0.10 -12.77
CA GLY A 2 10.91 -0.80 -11.64
C GLY A 2 9.54 -1.36 -11.29
N GLN A 3 9.52 -2.18 -10.27
CA GLN A 3 8.28 -2.80 -9.83
C GLN A 3 7.44 -1.85 -9.00
N ILE A 4 6.14 -2.00 -9.14
CA ILE A 4 5.14 -1.22 -8.40
C ILE A 4 4.39 -2.19 -7.49
N VAL A 5 4.54 -1.99 -6.18
CA VAL A 5 3.84 -2.81 -5.19
C VAL A 5 2.53 -2.12 -4.84
N ILE A 6 1.45 -2.89 -4.78
CA ILE A 6 0.14 -2.39 -4.37
C ILE A 6 -0.35 -3.20 -3.19
N THR A 7 -0.57 -2.54 -2.04
CA THR A 7 -1.19 -3.19 -0.88
C THR A 7 -2.70 -3.12 -1.03
N GLY A 8 -3.41 -3.96 -0.29
CA GLY A 8 -4.86 -3.95 -0.39
C GLY A 8 -5.36 -4.27 -1.77
N ALA A 9 -4.61 -5.08 -2.50
CA ALA A 9 -4.84 -5.25 -3.94
C ALA A 9 -6.13 -6.02 -4.24
N SER A 10 -6.61 -6.82 -3.30
CA SER A 10 -7.84 -7.60 -3.52
C SER A 10 -9.10 -6.81 -3.19
N GLY A 11 -8.97 -5.61 -2.63
CA GLY A 11 -10.12 -4.77 -2.32
C GLY A 11 -10.63 -4.02 -3.53
N GLN A 12 -11.74 -3.31 -3.35
CA GLN A 12 -12.39 -2.62 -4.46
C GLN A 12 -11.48 -1.57 -5.09
N TYR A 13 -10.87 -0.72 -4.27
CA TYR A 13 -9.99 0.34 -4.80
C TYR A 13 -8.74 -0.26 -5.44
N GLY A 14 -8.14 -1.25 -4.77
CA GLY A 14 -6.94 -1.90 -5.31
C GLY A 14 -7.20 -2.58 -6.65
N ARG A 15 -8.35 -3.23 -6.80
CA ARG A 15 -8.66 -3.87 -8.07
C ARG A 15 -8.91 -2.82 -9.16
N GLY A 16 -9.51 -1.70 -8.82
CA GLY A 16 -9.72 -0.61 -9.79
C GLY A 16 -8.41 -0.02 -10.28
N VAL A 17 -7.48 0.21 -9.38
CA VAL A 17 -6.16 0.72 -9.77
C VAL A 17 -5.44 -0.30 -10.64
N THR A 18 -5.48 -1.57 -10.23
CA THR A 18 -4.80 -2.63 -10.96
C THR A 18 -5.36 -2.77 -12.37
N ASP A 19 -6.70 -2.69 -12.52
CA ASP A 19 -7.32 -2.74 -13.85
C ASP A 19 -6.73 -1.68 -14.78
N ARG A 20 -6.60 -0.45 -14.27
CA ARG A 20 -6.09 0.64 -15.09
C ARG A 20 -4.63 0.46 -15.46
N LEU A 21 -3.83 -0.03 -14.52
CA LEU A 21 -2.42 -0.22 -14.79
C LEU A 21 -2.19 -1.38 -15.76
N ILE A 22 -2.98 -2.44 -15.66
CA ILE A 22 -2.89 -3.54 -16.62
C ILE A 22 -3.29 -3.04 -18.01
N ALA A 23 -4.38 -2.26 -18.10
CA ALA A 23 -4.81 -1.70 -19.38
C ALA A 23 -3.75 -0.79 -19.99
N ALA A 24 -2.92 -0.17 -19.16
CA ALA A 24 -1.83 0.67 -19.63
C ALA A 24 -0.57 -0.12 -19.99
N GLY A 25 -0.64 -1.44 -19.93
CA GLY A 25 0.49 -2.30 -20.31
C GLY A 25 1.52 -2.52 -19.21
N LEU A 26 1.16 -2.26 -17.96
CA LEU A 26 2.13 -2.32 -16.87
C LEU A 26 2.01 -3.60 -16.03
N GLY A 27 1.18 -4.52 -16.42
CA GLY A 27 0.92 -5.75 -15.66
C GLY A 27 2.19 -6.46 -15.17
N UNK A 28 3.04 -6.45 -15.84
CA UNK A 28 4.19 -7.08 -15.58
C UNK A 28 4.93 -6.54 -14.54
N GLN A 29 4.78 -5.32 -14.36
CA GLN A 29 5.55 -4.62 -13.34
C GLN A 29 4.86 -4.61 -11.98
N LEU A 30 3.64 -5.11 -11.92
CA LEU A 30 2.85 -5.04 -10.70
C LEU A 30 3.15 -6.20 -9.76
N VAL A 31 3.33 -5.88 -8.50
CA VAL A 31 3.41 -6.84 -7.40
C VAL A 31 2.23 -6.55 -6.48
N LEU A 32 1.32 -7.49 -6.37
CA LEU A 32 0.07 -7.29 -5.64
C LEU A 32 0.14 -8.06 -4.33
N ILE A 33 -0.05 -7.36 -3.22
CA ILE A 33 0.05 -7.95 -1.90
C ILE A 33 -1.36 -8.20 -1.36
N SER A 34 -1.57 -9.40 -0.83
CA SER A 34 -2.85 -9.76 -0.23
C SER A 34 -2.62 -10.78 0.87
N ARG A 35 -3.53 -10.77 1.81
CA ARG A 35 -3.62 -11.87 2.77
C ARG A 35 -4.21 -13.14 2.15
N UNK A 36 -4.87 -13.15 1.00
CA UNK A 36 -5.24 -13.99 0.45
C UNK A 36 -4.94 -14.02 -0.71
N PRO A 37 -3.84 -14.47 -1.17
CA PRO A 37 -3.38 -14.42 -2.57
C PRO A 37 -4.29 -15.12 -3.56
N SER A 38 -5.00 -16.12 -3.14
CA SER A 38 -5.91 -16.83 -4.05
C SER A 38 -7.00 -15.91 -4.61
N LYS A 39 -7.31 -14.83 -3.92
CA LYS A 39 -8.29 -13.85 -4.42
C LYS A 39 -7.77 -13.11 -5.66
N LEU A 40 -6.48 -13.21 -5.93
CA LEU A 40 -5.84 -12.48 -7.03
C LEU A 40 -5.37 -13.41 -8.15
N ALA A 41 -5.91 -14.63 -8.20
CA ALA A 41 -5.49 -15.59 -9.24
C ALA A 41 -5.75 -15.05 -10.64
N ASP A 42 -6.83 -14.26 -10.81
CA ASP A 42 -7.11 -13.66 -12.11
C ASP A 42 -6.02 -12.65 -12.50
N ARG A 43 -5.45 -11.97 -11.53
CA ARG A 43 -4.38 -11.00 -11.79
C ARG A 43 -3.07 -11.72 -12.14
N GLU A 44 -2.82 -12.84 -11.50
CA GLU A 44 -1.65 -13.63 -11.85
C GLU A 44 -1.75 -14.07 -13.31
N ALA A 45 -2.95 -14.47 -13.75
CA ALA A 45 -3.18 -14.84 -15.14
C ALA A 45 -2.95 -13.67 -16.11
N GLN A 46 -3.04 -12.44 -15.60
CA GLN A 46 -2.80 -11.24 -16.41
C GLN A 46 -1.35 -10.76 -16.33
N GLY A 47 -0.48 -11.52 -15.70
CA GLY A 47 0.95 -11.23 -15.66
C GLY A 47 1.46 -10.59 -14.39
N CYS A 48 0.59 -10.31 -13.43
CA CYS A 48 1.01 -9.69 -12.18
C CYS A 48 1.68 -10.72 -11.27
N THR A 49 2.61 -10.25 -10.45
CA THR A 49 3.19 -11.05 -9.37
C THR A 49 2.30 -10.92 -8.14
N ILE A 50 1.96 -12.03 -7.52
CA ILE A 50 1.13 -12.02 -6.32
C ILE A 50 2.00 -12.47 -5.15
N ARG A 51 1.96 -11.70 -4.05
CA ARG A 51 2.71 -12.06 -2.85
C ARG A 51 1.83 -11.99 -1.62
N TYR A 52 2.13 -12.85 -0.66
CA TYR A 52 1.47 -12.82 0.64
C TYR A 52 2.08 -11.71 1.50
N GLY A 53 1.22 -10.95 2.15
CA GLY A 53 1.65 -9.99 3.15
C GLY A 53 0.47 -9.63 4.03
N ASP A 54 0.75 -9.45 5.31
CA ASP A 54 -0.29 -9.18 6.31
C ASP A 54 0.21 -8.08 7.23
N PHE A 55 -0.48 -6.95 7.25
CA PHE A 55 -0.08 -5.81 8.08
C PHE A 55 -0.03 -6.15 9.57
N ASP A 56 -0.83 -7.14 10.00
CA ASP A 56 -0.82 -7.57 11.40
C ASP A 56 0.32 -8.53 11.69
N ARG A 57 1.06 -8.92 10.66
CA ARG A 57 2.23 -9.78 10.78
C ARG A 57 3.41 -9.12 10.07
N PRO A 58 4.03 -8.14 10.73
CA PRO A 58 5.06 -7.33 10.07
C PRO A 58 6.21 -8.13 9.46
N GLU A 59 6.51 -9.30 10.02
CA GLU A 59 7.58 -10.15 9.51
C GLU A 59 7.30 -10.63 8.07
N THR A 60 6.06 -10.55 7.60
CA THR A 60 5.72 -10.96 6.24
C THR A 60 5.97 -9.87 5.21
N LEU A 61 6.18 -8.64 5.65
CA LEU A 61 6.14 -7.50 4.71
C LEU A 61 7.46 -7.27 3.99
N GLY A 62 8.57 -7.62 4.60
CA GLY A 62 9.87 -7.43 3.94
C GLY A 62 9.94 -8.15 2.61
N ASP A 63 9.62 -9.44 2.61
CA ASP A 63 9.61 -10.22 1.37
C ASP A 63 8.54 -9.73 0.41
N ALA A 64 7.40 -9.29 0.96
CA ALA A 64 6.29 -8.86 0.11
C ALA A 64 6.67 -7.64 -0.73
N VAL A 65 7.45 -6.70 -0.16
CA VAL A 65 7.80 -5.48 -0.89
C VAL A 65 9.19 -5.51 -1.52
N ALA A 66 9.90 -6.64 -1.41
CA ALA A 66 11.27 -6.72 -1.92
C ALA A 66 11.33 -6.40 -3.41
N GLY A 67 12.29 -5.59 -3.81
CA GLY A 67 12.52 -5.26 -5.20
C GLY A 67 11.65 -4.14 -5.75
N ALA A 68 10.78 -3.55 -4.93
CA ALA A 68 9.89 -2.51 -5.40
C ALA A 68 10.61 -1.16 -5.50
N ASP A 69 10.29 -0.41 -6.54
CA ASP A 69 10.67 1.00 -6.64
C ASP A 69 9.61 1.91 -6.08
N THR A 70 8.36 1.57 -6.30
CA THR A 70 7.22 2.40 -5.94
C THR A 70 6.22 1.53 -5.18
N MET A 71 5.60 2.11 -4.18
CA MET A 71 4.58 1.41 -3.42
C MET A 71 3.32 2.26 -3.33
N LEU A 72 2.17 1.67 -3.64
CA LEU A 72 0.88 2.29 -3.33
C LEU A 72 0.38 1.65 -2.04
N LEU A 73 0.34 2.47 -1.00
CA LEU A 73 -0.20 2.05 0.31
C LEU A 73 -1.65 2.47 0.37
N ILE A 74 -2.54 1.50 0.18
CA ILE A 74 -3.97 1.75 0.33
C ILE A 74 -4.30 1.64 1.80
N SER A 75 -4.93 2.69 2.34
CA SER A 75 -5.18 2.77 3.77
C SER A 75 -6.07 1.63 4.25
N GLY A 76 -5.75 1.11 5.42
CA GLY A 76 -6.57 0.09 6.05
C GLY A 76 -7.86 0.68 6.58
N THR A 77 -8.79 -0.21 6.95
CA THR A 77 -10.11 0.22 7.39
C THR A 77 -10.34 0.00 8.89
N ARG A 78 -9.44 -0.68 9.58
CA ARG A 78 -9.68 -1.04 10.97
C ARG A 78 -9.25 0.05 11.93
N VAL A 79 -10.21 0.74 12.50
CA VAL A 79 -9.97 1.79 13.48
C VAL A 79 -9.24 1.18 14.68
N GLY A 80 -8.24 1.89 15.19
CA GLY A 80 -7.47 1.43 16.33
C GLY A 80 -6.25 0.59 15.96
N ALA A 81 -6.24 -0.03 14.78
CA ALA A 81 -5.09 -0.81 14.31
C ALA A 81 -4.41 -0.17 13.12
N ARG A 82 -5.06 0.81 12.50
CA ARG A 82 -4.61 1.36 11.22
C ARG A 82 -3.20 1.94 11.28
N VAL A 83 -2.91 2.71 12.31
CA VAL A 83 -1.60 3.38 12.38
C VAL A 83 -0.47 2.36 12.50
N ALA A 84 -0.64 1.36 13.36
CA ALA A 84 0.39 0.32 13.50
C ALA A 84 0.56 -0.48 12.22
N GLN A 85 -0.54 -0.77 11.54
CA GLN A 85 -0.50 -1.48 10.26
C GLN A 85 0.24 -0.67 9.21
N HIS A 86 -0.06 0.61 9.13
CA HIS A 86 0.60 1.49 8.15
C HIS A 86 2.08 1.66 8.48
N LYS A 87 2.41 1.77 9.79
CA LYS A 87 3.81 1.89 10.18
C LYS A 87 4.60 0.66 9.74
N ALA A 88 4.03 -0.53 9.91
CA ALA A 88 4.71 -1.76 9.49
C ALA A 88 4.99 -1.73 7.98
N ALA A 89 4.02 -1.29 7.20
CA ALA A 89 4.19 -1.23 5.74
C ALA A 89 5.23 -0.17 5.35
N ILE A 90 5.18 1.00 5.98
CA ILE A 90 6.12 2.09 5.68
C ILE A 90 7.54 1.67 6.06
N ASP A 91 7.72 1.05 7.22
CA ASP A 91 9.04 0.60 7.64
C ASP A 91 9.58 -0.46 6.70
N ALA A 92 8.75 -1.40 6.26
CA ALA A 92 9.18 -2.44 5.33
C ALA A 92 9.59 -1.83 3.98
N ALA A 93 8.81 -0.88 3.49
CA ALA A 93 9.11 -0.22 2.23
C ALA A 93 10.45 0.50 2.30
N ALA A 94 10.67 1.26 3.37
CA ALA A 94 11.93 1.99 3.54
C ALA A 94 13.11 1.03 3.64
N ALA A 95 12.95 -0.05 4.40
CA ALA A 95 14.04 -1.02 4.57
C ALA A 95 14.37 -1.74 3.27
N GLN A 96 13.42 -1.90 2.37
CA GLN A 96 13.64 -2.59 1.10
C GLN A 96 14.05 -1.65 -0.02
N GLY A 97 14.21 -0.36 0.26
CA GLY A 97 14.72 0.58 -0.71
C GLY A 97 13.69 1.15 -1.66
N VAL A 98 12.41 1.11 -1.27
CA VAL A 98 11.37 1.78 -2.06
C VAL A 98 11.69 3.27 -2.14
N ARG A 99 11.63 3.85 -3.33
CA ARG A 99 11.98 5.26 -3.52
C ARG A 99 10.79 6.19 -3.39
N HIS A 100 9.60 5.74 -3.77
CA HIS A 100 8.42 6.61 -3.77
C HIS A 100 7.24 5.84 -3.21
N ILE A 101 6.57 6.43 -2.22
CA ILE A 101 5.36 5.86 -1.65
C ILE A 101 4.17 6.77 -1.96
N LEU A 102 3.08 6.17 -2.45
CA LEU A 102 1.82 6.87 -2.64
C LEU A 102 0.84 6.36 -1.59
N TYR A 103 0.10 7.25 -0.97
CA TYR A 103 -0.78 6.89 0.14
C TYR A 103 -2.18 7.43 -0.08
N THR A 104 -3.18 6.57 0.15
CA THR A 104 -4.57 7.01 0.07
C THR A 104 -4.99 7.60 1.41
N SER A 105 -4.81 8.92 1.55
CA SER A 105 -5.16 9.63 2.76
C SER A 105 -6.63 10.06 2.73
N PHE A 106 -6.97 11.09 3.46
CA PHE A 106 -8.35 11.50 3.67
C PHE A 106 -8.42 13.02 3.55
N ILE A 107 -9.45 13.48 2.84
CA ILE A 107 -9.57 14.91 2.57
C ILE A 107 -9.94 15.66 3.86
N GLY A 108 -9.36 16.83 4.02
CA GLY A 108 -9.73 17.72 5.12
C GLY A 108 -9.12 17.35 6.46
N ILE A 109 -8.07 16.53 6.48
CA ILE A 109 -7.46 16.14 7.76
C ILE A 109 -6.80 17.32 8.48
N ASP A 110 -6.46 18.39 7.74
CA ASP A 110 -5.83 19.57 8.33
C ASP A 110 -6.82 20.45 9.08
N ASP A 111 -8.11 20.25 8.87
CA ASP A 111 -9.14 21.07 9.50
C ASP A 111 -9.46 20.51 10.88
N PRO A 112 -9.15 21.24 11.98
CA PRO A 112 -9.45 20.71 13.32
C PRO A 112 -10.94 20.50 13.57
N ALA A 113 -11.81 21.13 12.78
CA ALA A 113 -13.25 20.95 12.93
C ALA A 113 -13.78 19.71 12.22
N ASN A 114 -12.95 19.02 11.45
CA ASN A 114 -13.36 17.80 10.75
C ASN A 114 -13.68 16.72 11.78
N PRO A 115 -14.92 16.22 11.85
CA PRO A 115 -15.30 15.28 12.90
C PRO A 115 -14.98 13.82 12.58
N ALA A 116 -14.34 13.54 11.45
CA ALA A 116 -14.11 12.16 11.03
C ALA A 116 -13.18 11.43 12.00
N GLU A 117 -13.59 10.28 12.48
CA GLU A 117 -12.78 9.48 13.40
C GLU A 117 -11.44 9.10 12.80
N VAL A 118 -11.41 8.90 11.48
CA VAL A 118 -10.19 8.46 10.80
C VAL A 118 -9.15 9.56 10.67
N ARG A 119 -9.54 10.81 10.95
CA ARG A 119 -8.67 11.97 10.75
C ARG A 119 -7.31 11.79 11.44
N HIS A 120 -7.35 11.40 12.72
CA HIS A 120 -6.12 11.26 13.48
C HIS A 120 -5.20 10.19 12.89
N ASP A 121 -5.78 9.07 12.46
CA ASP A 121 -4.99 7.97 11.88
C ASP A 121 -4.27 8.42 10.61
N HIS A 122 -4.96 9.20 9.79
CA HIS A 122 -4.36 9.66 8.54
C HIS A 122 -3.29 10.73 8.78
N ILE A 123 -3.51 11.63 9.75
CA ILE A 123 -2.48 12.60 10.13
C ILE A 123 -1.22 11.88 10.56
N GLU A 124 -1.37 10.88 11.41
CA GLU A 124 -0.22 10.15 11.93
C GLU A 124 0.49 9.37 10.83
N THR A 125 -0.27 8.75 9.94
CA THR A 125 0.33 8.00 8.82
C THR A 125 1.09 8.95 7.90
N GLU A 126 0.53 10.11 7.59
CA GLU A 126 1.24 11.08 6.75
C GLU A 126 2.54 11.52 7.40
N ARG A 127 2.52 11.71 8.72
CA ARG A 127 3.74 12.07 9.45
C ARG A 127 4.80 10.99 9.31
N LEU A 128 4.40 9.72 9.49
CA LEU A 128 5.34 8.60 9.36
C LEU A 128 5.94 8.55 7.96
N ILE A 129 5.12 8.81 6.94
CA ILE A 129 5.59 8.80 5.57
C ILE A 129 6.60 9.93 5.34
N ARG A 130 6.28 11.14 5.81
CA ARG A 130 7.19 12.27 5.62
C ARG A 130 8.53 12.05 6.32
N GLU A 131 8.52 11.31 7.43
CA GLU A 131 9.75 11.03 8.18
C GLU A 131 10.51 9.82 7.66
N SER A 132 9.96 9.09 6.68
CA SER A 132 10.52 7.83 6.23
C SER A 132 11.78 7.97 5.38
N GLY A 133 11.99 9.13 4.78
CA GLY A 133 13.07 9.34 3.83
C GLY A 133 12.72 9.04 2.38
N MET A 134 11.56 8.41 2.14
CA MET A 134 11.11 8.16 0.77
C MET A 134 10.46 9.41 0.19
N ASP A 135 10.48 9.53 -1.12
CA ASP A 135 9.61 10.51 -1.80
C ASP A 135 8.17 10.07 -1.62
N TRP A 136 7.24 11.02 -1.65
CA TRP A 136 5.86 10.66 -1.36
C TRP A 136 4.84 11.50 -2.14
N THR A 137 3.65 10.93 -2.30
CA THR A 137 2.48 11.59 -2.88
C THR A 137 1.26 11.22 -2.05
#